data_d1dae3fec3a97c2dd2999d356447c9c4
#
_entry.id   d1dae3fec3a97c2dd2999d356447c9c4
#
_cell.length_a   1.000
_cell.length_b   1.000
_cell.length_c   1.000
_cell.angle_alpha   90.00
_cell.angle_beta   90.00
_cell.angle_gamma   90.00
#
_symmetry.space_group_name_H-M   'P 1'
#
loop_
_entity.id
_entity.type
_entity.pdbx_description
1 polymer ?
#
loop_
_entity_poly.entity_id
_entity_poly.type
_entity_poly.pdbx_seq_one_letter_code
_entity_poly.pdbx_strand_id
1 'polypeptide(L)'
;MQYTIRPALRQDLPAIVDIYNSTVATRQSTADLSPTTVAEREMWFAAHTDKRPIYALYDADGTVLAWGSFSDYHPRYAYHISAEVSIYVRHDMRGAGVGKILLRHMLERAPSLDIHNVIALVFGHNYPSLNLFHRFGFEEWGRLPQVCDLDTMLADVVILGKKIVD
;
A
#
# COMPACT_ATOMS: atom_id res chain seq x y z
N MET A 1 17.03 13.09 8.32
CA MET A 1 15.91 12.77 9.24
C MET A 1 15.92 11.29 9.55
N GLN A 2 15.71 10.93 10.80
CA GLN A 2 15.75 9.53 11.23
C GLN A 2 14.34 8.94 11.25
N TYR A 3 14.18 7.77 10.62
CA TYR A 3 12.91 7.06 10.56
C TYR A 3 13.05 5.67 11.17
N THR A 4 11.96 5.17 11.73
CA THR A 4 11.83 3.80 12.21
C THR A 4 10.69 3.12 11.46
N ILE A 5 10.88 1.89 11.01
CA ILE A 5 9.82 1.09 10.39
C ILE A 5 9.65 -0.19 11.19
N ARG A 6 8.43 -0.49 11.57
CA ARG A 6 8.06 -1.73 12.26
C ARG A 6 6.64 -2.14 11.94
N PRO A 7 6.26 -3.39 12.24
CA PRO A 7 4.85 -3.79 12.16
C PRO A 7 3.98 -2.85 13.00
N ALA A 8 2.86 -2.42 12.42
CA ALA A 8 1.95 -1.50 13.07
C ALA A 8 1.29 -2.14 14.29
N LEU A 9 1.09 -1.35 15.33
CA LEU A 9 0.36 -1.75 16.52
C LEU A 9 -1.08 -1.23 16.44
N ARG A 10 -1.99 -1.86 17.20
CA ARG A 10 -3.40 -1.43 17.23
C ARG A 10 -3.54 0.06 17.56
N GLN A 11 -2.68 0.60 18.41
CA GLN A 11 -2.68 2.03 18.75
C GLN A 11 -2.36 2.94 17.56
N ASP A 12 -1.78 2.41 16.48
CA ASP A 12 -1.47 3.17 15.28
C ASP A 12 -2.67 3.29 14.33
N LEU A 13 -3.73 2.51 14.55
CA LEU A 13 -4.87 2.47 13.64
C LEU A 13 -5.53 3.82 13.41
N PRO A 14 -5.73 4.71 14.40
CA PRO A 14 -6.26 6.04 14.13
C PRO A 14 -5.42 6.84 13.13
N ALA A 15 -4.08 6.83 13.28
CA ALA A 15 -3.20 7.52 12.35
C ALA A 15 -3.23 6.88 10.95
N ILE A 16 -3.29 5.55 10.87
CA ILE A 16 -3.42 4.82 9.62
C ILE A 16 -4.71 5.22 8.88
N VAL A 17 -5.82 5.30 9.60
CA VAL A 17 -7.11 5.71 9.05
C VAL A 17 -7.07 7.17 8.58
N ASP A 18 -6.46 8.07 9.35
CA ASP A 18 -6.35 9.48 8.98
C ASP A 18 -5.54 9.66 7.69
N ILE A 19 -4.42 8.96 7.57
CA ILE A 19 -3.58 9.00 6.36
C ILE A 19 -4.38 8.46 5.15
N TYR A 20 -5.06 7.34 5.33
CA TYR A 20 -5.89 6.75 4.27
C TYR A 20 -7.00 7.72 3.84
N ASN A 21 -7.75 8.27 4.78
CA ASN A 21 -8.85 9.19 4.50
C ASN A 21 -8.40 10.44 3.77
N SER A 22 -7.17 10.92 4.01
CA SER A 22 -6.62 12.07 3.29
C SER A 22 -6.47 11.82 1.79
N THR A 23 -6.42 10.56 1.36
CA THR A 23 -6.29 10.21 -0.06
C THR A 23 -7.63 10.05 -0.76
N VAL A 24 -8.72 9.82 -0.04
CA VAL A 24 -10.04 9.50 -0.61
C VAL A 24 -10.53 10.61 -1.55
N ALA A 25 -10.50 11.86 -1.11
CA ALA A 25 -10.97 12.98 -1.91
C ALA A 25 -10.12 13.27 -3.15
N THR A 26 -8.88 12.79 -3.19
CA THR A 26 -7.98 13.00 -4.33
C THR A 26 -8.38 12.20 -5.56
N ARG A 27 -9.13 11.13 -5.39
CA ARG A 27 -9.53 10.18 -6.45
C ARG A 27 -8.32 9.55 -7.17
N GLN A 28 -7.15 9.51 -6.54
CA GLN A 28 -5.91 8.97 -7.12
C GLN A 28 -5.46 7.65 -6.52
N SER A 29 -5.73 7.42 -5.24
CA SER A 29 -5.05 6.35 -4.49
C SER A 29 -5.95 5.20 -4.09
N THR A 30 -7.26 5.39 -4.05
CA THR A 30 -8.20 4.38 -3.59
C THR A 30 -9.50 4.43 -4.38
N ALA A 31 -10.13 3.26 -4.53
CA ALA A 31 -11.46 3.13 -5.11
C ALA A 31 -12.57 3.53 -4.13
N ASP A 32 -12.26 3.75 -2.85
CA ASP A 32 -13.24 4.23 -1.89
C ASP A 32 -13.62 5.67 -2.19
N LEU A 33 -14.91 5.94 -2.22
CA LEU A 33 -15.46 7.27 -2.53
C LEU A 33 -15.77 8.08 -1.29
N SER A 34 -15.78 7.47 -0.12
CA SER A 34 -16.09 8.09 1.17
C SER A 34 -15.05 7.69 2.23
N PRO A 35 -14.78 8.58 3.20
CA PRO A 35 -13.88 8.24 4.30
C PRO A 35 -14.39 7.03 5.11
N THR A 36 -13.46 6.30 5.70
CA THR A 36 -13.74 5.20 6.63
C THR A 36 -13.52 5.66 8.08
N THR A 37 -13.87 4.82 9.03
CA THR A 37 -13.67 5.07 10.46
C THR A 37 -12.75 4.02 11.06
N VAL A 38 -12.20 4.32 12.25
CA VAL A 38 -11.41 3.34 13.01
C VAL A 38 -12.25 2.08 13.28
N ALA A 39 -13.51 2.25 13.69
CA ALA A 39 -14.41 1.11 13.97
C ALA A 39 -14.61 0.23 12.74
N GLU A 40 -14.79 0.82 11.56
CA GLU A 40 -14.96 0.07 10.32
C GLU A 40 -13.69 -0.69 9.90
N ARG A 41 -12.53 -0.22 10.33
CA ARG A 41 -11.23 -0.81 9.98
C ARG A 41 -10.68 -1.79 11.01
N GLU A 42 -11.36 -1.99 12.13
CA GLU A 42 -10.91 -2.94 13.16
C GLU A 42 -10.73 -4.36 12.61
N MET A 43 -11.70 -4.87 11.88
CA MET A 43 -11.63 -6.21 11.30
C MET A 43 -10.53 -6.32 10.25
N TRP A 44 -10.37 -5.29 9.42
CA TRP A 44 -9.30 -5.24 8.44
C TRP A 44 -7.93 -5.30 9.13
N PHE A 45 -7.73 -4.51 10.20
CA PHE A 45 -6.47 -4.52 10.95
C PHE A 45 -6.21 -5.90 11.57
N ALA A 46 -7.22 -6.47 12.22
CA ALA A 46 -7.11 -7.76 12.91
C ALA A 46 -6.90 -8.93 11.94
N ALA A 47 -7.29 -8.79 10.68
CA ALA A 47 -7.13 -9.83 9.66
C ALA A 47 -5.68 -9.95 9.17
N HIS A 48 -4.83 -8.96 9.43
CA HIS A 48 -3.42 -9.03 9.06
C HIS A 48 -2.66 -9.95 10.00
N THR A 49 -1.67 -10.66 9.44
CA THR A 49 -0.89 -11.68 10.15
C THR A 49 0.60 -11.35 10.10
N ASP A 50 1.41 -12.15 10.80
CA ASP A 50 2.87 -12.01 10.74
C ASP A 50 3.43 -12.20 9.33
N LYS A 51 2.74 -12.97 8.48
CA LYS A 51 3.14 -13.20 7.08
C LYS A 51 2.54 -12.19 6.10
N ARG A 52 1.54 -11.43 6.54
CA ARG A 52 0.89 -10.36 5.78
C ARG A 52 0.74 -9.14 6.68
N PRO A 53 1.88 -8.50 7.05
CA PRO A 53 1.87 -7.41 8.03
C PRO A 53 1.44 -6.08 7.43
N ILE A 54 1.02 -5.20 8.34
CA ILE A 54 0.99 -3.76 8.09
C ILE A 54 2.28 -3.19 8.70
N TYR A 55 3.02 -2.43 7.91
CA TYR A 55 4.18 -1.68 8.40
C TYR A 55 3.83 -0.21 8.54
N ALA A 56 4.32 0.41 9.60
CA ALA A 56 4.25 1.85 9.77
C ALA A 56 5.66 2.45 9.83
N LEU A 57 5.80 3.62 9.26
CA LEU A 57 7.04 4.41 9.29
C LEU A 57 6.82 5.59 10.21
N TYR A 58 7.71 5.73 11.18
CA TYR A 58 7.63 6.72 12.25
C TYR A 58 8.79 7.70 12.16
N ASP A 59 8.53 8.96 12.55
CA ASP A 59 9.61 9.91 12.79
C ASP A 59 10.28 9.66 14.15
N ALA A 60 11.23 10.53 14.53
CA ALA A 60 11.96 10.41 15.77
C ALA A 60 11.07 10.55 17.02
N ASP A 61 9.92 11.20 16.90
CA ASP A 61 8.97 11.40 17.99
C ASP A 61 7.92 10.27 18.07
N GLY A 62 7.99 9.30 17.18
CA GLY A 62 7.04 8.19 17.13
C GLY A 62 5.75 8.50 16.38
N THR A 63 5.70 9.58 15.61
CA THR A 63 4.55 9.94 14.79
C THR A 63 4.55 9.12 13.51
N VAL A 64 3.39 8.55 13.15
CA VAL A 64 3.23 7.80 11.91
C VAL A 64 3.21 8.76 10.71
N LEU A 65 4.13 8.60 9.78
CA LEU A 65 4.25 9.41 8.57
C LEU A 65 3.76 8.69 7.32
N ALA A 66 3.78 7.37 7.33
CA ALA A 66 3.35 6.53 6.22
C ALA A 66 3.03 5.13 6.73
N TRP A 67 2.24 4.40 5.99
CA TRP A 67 2.01 2.99 6.26
C TRP A 67 1.87 2.22 4.95
N GLY A 68 2.15 0.93 5.01
CA GLY A 68 1.97 0.02 3.90
C GLY A 68 1.53 -1.33 4.41
N SER A 69 0.89 -2.10 3.57
CA SER A 69 0.42 -3.43 3.93
C SER A 69 0.70 -4.43 2.83
N PHE A 70 0.94 -5.66 3.25
CA PHE A 70 0.80 -6.83 2.40
C PHE A 70 -0.51 -7.53 2.73
N SER A 71 -1.21 -7.96 1.69
CA SER A 71 -2.38 -8.82 1.81
C SER A 71 -2.31 -9.92 0.76
N ASP A 72 -3.03 -11.02 0.97
CA ASP A 72 -3.10 -12.07 -0.04
C ASP A 72 -3.68 -11.50 -1.33
N TYR A 73 -3.03 -11.79 -2.45
CA TYR A 73 -3.53 -11.33 -3.74
C TYR A 73 -4.87 -11.97 -4.06
N HIS A 74 -5.04 -13.25 -3.73
CA HIS A 74 -6.25 -14.01 -4.02
C HIS A 74 -6.49 -15.04 -2.92
N PRO A 75 -7.75 -15.31 -2.52
CA PRO A 75 -8.04 -16.20 -1.39
C PRO A 75 -7.75 -17.69 -1.64
N ARG A 76 -7.65 -18.12 -2.90
CA ARG A 76 -7.33 -19.53 -3.20
C ARG A 76 -5.88 -19.83 -2.83
N TYR A 77 -5.64 -20.98 -2.21
CA TYR A 77 -4.35 -21.32 -1.64
C TYR A 77 -3.18 -21.34 -2.64
N ALA A 78 -3.44 -21.69 -3.89
CA ALA A 78 -2.40 -21.68 -4.92
C ALA A 78 -1.71 -20.33 -5.10
N TYR A 79 -2.38 -19.23 -4.71
CA TYR A 79 -1.83 -17.86 -4.77
C TYR A 79 -1.05 -17.46 -3.52
N HIS A 80 -0.80 -18.37 -2.56
CA HIS A 80 -0.15 -18.05 -1.28
C HIS A 80 1.24 -17.42 -1.43
N ILE A 81 1.89 -17.59 -2.57
CA ILE A 81 3.21 -17.00 -2.87
C ILE A 81 3.11 -15.57 -3.40
N SER A 82 1.92 -15.05 -3.61
CA SER A 82 1.69 -13.73 -4.19
C SER A 82 0.96 -12.82 -3.22
N ALA A 83 1.48 -11.63 -3.01
CA ALA A 83 0.89 -10.64 -2.13
C ALA A 83 0.68 -9.32 -2.85
N GLU A 84 -0.42 -8.66 -2.50
CA GLU A 84 -0.68 -7.28 -2.92
C GLU A 84 -0.05 -6.33 -1.91
N VAL A 85 0.63 -5.30 -2.43
CA VAL A 85 1.19 -4.22 -1.63
C VAL A 85 0.37 -2.95 -1.80
N SER A 86 0.13 -2.25 -0.68
CA SER A 86 -0.45 -0.90 -0.67
C SER A 86 0.44 0.01 0.14
N ILE A 87 0.62 1.26 -0.31
CA ILE A 87 1.42 2.27 0.39
C ILE A 87 0.65 3.58 0.41
N TYR A 88 0.60 4.21 1.58
CA TYR A 88 -0.05 5.50 1.80
C TYR A 88 0.87 6.40 2.62
N VAL A 89 1.07 7.62 2.14
CA VAL A 89 1.96 8.61 2.76
C VAL A 89 1.13 9.80 3.23
N ARG A 90 1.41 10.27 4.45
CA ARG A 90 0.78 11.47 4.98
C ARG A 90 1.02 12.64 4.01
N HIS A 91 -0.03 13.43 3.78
CA HIS A 91 -0.03 14.41 2.68
C HIS A 91 1.10 15.44 2.77
N ASP A 92 1.49 15.86 3.98
CA ASP A 92 2.57 16.83 4.20
C ASP A 92 3.98 16.21 4.06
N MET A 93 4.05 14.89 3.93
CA MET A 93 5.30 14.15 3.72
C MET A 93 5.48 13.65 2.29
N ARG A 94 4.58 13.98 1.39
CA ARG A 94 4.71 13.62 -0.02
C ARG A 94 5.89 14.38 -0.64
N GLY A 95 6.64 13.69 -1.50
CA GLY A 95 7.85 14.26 -2.12
C GLY A 95 9.08 14.24 -1.23
N ALA A 96 8.98 13.80 0.04
CA ALA A 96 10.11 13.71 0.96
C ALA A 96 10.85 12.36 0.90
N GLY A 97 10.43 11.45 0.02
CA GLY A 97 11.06 10.14 -0.13
C GLY A 97 10.60 9.07 0.86
N VAL A 98 9.59 9.37 1.67
CA VAL A 98 9.11 8.48 2.74
C VAL A 98 8.51 7.19 2.17
N GLY A 99 7.71 7.30 1.11
CA GLY A 99 7.14 6.13 0.43
C GLY A 99 8.20 5.22 -0.16
N LYS A 100 9.27 5.81 -0.70
CA LYS A 100 10.41 5.07 -1.25
C LYS A 100 11.14 4.27 -0.14
N ILE A 101 11.36 4.90 1.00
CA ILE A 101 12.01 4.25 2.15
C ILE A 101 11.16 3.07 2.64
N LEU A 102 9.85 3.28 2.77
CA LEU A 102 8.93 2.24 3.23
C LEU A 102 8.85 1.07 2.23
N LEU A 103 8.69 1.36 0.94
CA LEU A 103 8.61 0.32 -0.08
C LEU A 103 9.89 -0.53 -0.13
N ARG A 104 11.05 0.10 -0.05
CA ARG A 104 12.33 -0.62 -0.01
C ARG A 104 12.36 -1.61 1.16
N HIS A 105 12.00 -1.15 2.35
CA HIS A 105 11.95 -2.00 3.54
C HIS A 105 11.01 -3.19 3.34
N MET A 106 9.81 -2.94 2.81
CA MET A 106 8.82 -3.99 2.59
C MET A 106 9.31 -5.04 1.59
N LEU A 107 9.95 -4.60 0.49
CA LEU A 107 10.48 -5.53 -0.52
C LEU A 107 11.65 -6.36 0.03
N GLU A 108 12.49 -5.77 0.86
CA GLU A 108 13.56 -6.49 1.54
C GLU A 108 13.04 -7.55 2.50
N ARG A 109 11.87 -7.33 3.10
CA ARG A 109 11.23 -8.27 4.02
C ARG A 109 10.43 -9.37 3.30
N ALA A 110 10.02 -9.13 2.06
CA ALA A 110 9.13 -10.05 1.34
C ALA A 110 9.61 -11.51 1.31
N PRO A 111 10.89 -11.83 1.07
CA PRO A 111 11.34 -13.24 1.09
C PRO A 111 11.09 -13.93 2.43
N SER A 112 11.34 -13.26 3.54
CA SER A 112 11.13 -13.82 4.89
C SER A 112 9.65 -14.03 5.22
N LEU A 113 8.76 -13.41 4.46
CA LEU A 113 7.31 -13.55 4.59
C LEU A 113 6.73 -14.59 3.61
N ASP A 114 7.59 -15.35 2.95
CA ASP A 114 7.22 -16.34 1.92
C ASP A 114 6.48 -15.71 0.73
N ILE A 115 6.79 -14.46 0.44
CA ILE A 115 6.26 -13.74 -0.71
C ILE A 115 7.26 -13.85 -1.86
N HIS A 116 6.82 -14.47 -2.96
CA HIS A 116 7.63 -14.64 -4.17
C HIS A 116 7.30 -13.58 -5.22
N ASN A 117 6.07 -13.10 -5.23
CA ASN A 117 5.60 -12.09 -6.16
C ASN A 117 4.88 -10.98 -5.40
N VAL A 118 5.21 -9.74 -5.70
CA VAL A 118 4.51 -8.57 -5.17
C VAL A 118 3.74 -7.91 -6.30
N ILE A 119 2.45 -7.68 -6.06
CA ILE A 119 1.53 -7.08 -7.02
C ILE A 119 1.03 -5.76 -6.44
N ALA A 120 1.00 -4.74 -7.26
CA ALA A 120 0.42 -3.44 -6.90
C ALA A 120 -0.67 -3.07 -7.91
N LEU A 121 -1.84 -2.69 -7.41
CA LEU A 121 -2.95 -2.19 -8.23
C LEU A 121 -2.95 -0.67 -8.14
N VAL A 122 -2.70 -0.01 -9.25
CA VAL A 122 -2.51 1.45 -9.29
C VAL A 122 -3.39 2.04 -10.39
N PHE A 123 -4.11 3.12 -10.08
CA PHE A 123 -4.86 3.81 -11.12
C PHE A 123 -3.93 4.36 -12.20
N GLY A 124 -4.37 4.27 -13.47
CA GLY A 124 -3.57 4.70 -14.61
C GLY A 124 -3.21 6.18 -14.61
N HIS A 125 -3.95 7.01 -13.87
CA HIS A 125 -3.68 8.45 -13.72
C HIS A 125 -2.85 8.80 -12.47
N ASN A 126 -2.51 7.82 -11.64
CA ASN A 126 -1.68 8.03 -10.45
C ASN A 126 -0.19 7.92 -10.81
N TYR A 127 0.31 8.91 -11.52
CA TYR A 127 1.69 8.92 -11.99
C TYR A 127 2.74 8.82 -10.87
N PRO A 128 2.58 9.51 -9.71
CA PRO A 128 3.56 9.37 -8.63
C PRO A 128 3.72 7.92 -8.14
N SER A 129 2.62 7.19 -7.98
CA SER A 129 2.67 5.76 -7.60
C SER A 129 3.24 4.89 -8.70
N LEU A 130 2.82 5.08 -9.95
CA LEU A 130 3.38 4.34 -11.08
C LEU A 130 4.90 4.52 -11.15
N ASN A 131 5.38 5.75 -11.01
CA ASN A 131 6.81 6.05 -11.04
C ASN A 131 7.55 5.43 -9.85
N LEU A 132 6.95 5.46 -8.66
CA LEU A 132 7.53 4.84 -7.47
C LEU A 132 7.78 3.35 -7.69
N PHE A 133 6.75 2.62 -8.14
CA PHE A 133 6.86 1.18 -8.34
C PHE A 133 7.82 0.84 -9.49
N HIS A 134 7.80 1.59 -10.58
CA HIS A 134 8.75 1.37 -11.69
C HIS A 134 10.21 1.54 -11.26
N ARG A 135 10.50 2.48 -10.37
CA ARG A 135 11.85 2.66 -9.81
C ARG A 135 12.36 1.44 -9.05
N PHE A 136 11.44 0.63 -8.50
CA PHE A 136 11.78 -0.60 -7.78
C PHE A 136 11.72 -1.84 -8.67
N GLY A 137 11.62 -1.66 -9.99
CA GLY A 137 11.66 -2.77 -10.93
C GLY A 137 10.32 -3.46 -11.17
N PHE A 138 9.22 -2.87 -10.72
CA PHE A 138 7.89 -3.37 -11.06
C PHE A 138 7.63 -3.15 -12.55
N GLU A 139 6.98 -4.11 -13.18
CA GLU A 139 6.57 -4.08 -14.57
C GLU A 139 5.06 -4.13 -14.69
N GLU A 140 4.51 -3.60 -15.77
CA GLU A 140 3.08 -3.72 -16.03
C GLU A 140 2.78 -5.16 -16.47
N TRP A 141 1.99 -5.87 -15.66
CA TRP A 141 1.53 -7.23 -15.96
C TRP A 141 0.13 -7.27 -16.53
N GLY A 142 -0.59 -6.18 -16.47
CA GLY A 142 -1.92 -6.07 -17.05
C GLY A 142 -2.53 -4.70 -16.84
N ARG A 143 -3.63 -4.46 -17.55
CA ARG A 143 -4.38 -3.21 -17.44
C ARG A 143 -5.87 -3.50 -17.61
N LEU A 144 -6.66 -2.96 -16.70
CA LEU A 144 -8.12 -3.03 -16.75
C LEU A 144 -8.64 -1.66 -17.16
N PRO A 145 -9.20 -1.53 -18.38
CA PRO A 145 -9.58 -0.22 -18.88
C PRO A 145 -10.90 0.25 -18.28
N GLN A 146 -10.90 1.46 -17.73
CA GLN A 146 -12.08 2.19 -17.25
C GLN A 146 -13.00 1.36 -16.35
N VAL A 147 -12.42 0.58 -15.45
CA VAL A 147 -13.19 -0.34 -14.58
C VAL A 147 -13.65 0.29 -13.27
N CYS A 148 -13.18 1.48 -12.94
CA CYS A 148 -13.59 2.20 -11.73
C CYS A 148 -14.25 3.52 -12.07
N ASP A 149 -15.45 3.73 -11.54
CA ASP A 149 -16.17 5.00 -11.61
C ASP A 149 -15.83 5.80 -10.33
N LEU A 150 -15.06 6.88 -10.51
CA LEU A 150 -14.62 7.74 -9.41
C LEU A 150 -15.44 9.03 -9.33
N ASP A 151 -16.68 9.02 -9.80
CA ASP A 151 -17.62 10.15 -9.89
C ASP A 151 -17.20 11.22 -10.90
N THR A 152 -15.92 11.61 -10.90
CA THR A 152 -15.39 12.65 -11.78
C THR A 152 -14.75 12.10 -13.04
N MET A 153 -14.42 10.80 -13.04
CA MET A 153 -13.76 10.13 -14.16
C MET A 153 -13.89 8.62 -14.06
N LEU A 154 -13.77 7.94 -15.20
CA LEU A 154 -13.57 6.50 -15.25
C LEU A 154 -12.07 6.22 -15.24
N ALA A 155 -11.64 5.34 -14.34
CA ALA A 155 -10.22 5.07 -14.14
C ALA A 155 -9.82 3.68 -14.65
N ASP A 156 -8.65 3.62 -15.28
CA ASP A 156 -7.96 2.36 -15.54
C ASP A 156 -7.33 1.86 -14.25
N VAL A 157 -7.25 0.54 -14.09
CA VAL A 157 -6.43 -0.09 -13.07
C VAL A 157 -5.24 -0.75 -13.76
N VAL A 158 -4.04 -0.31 -13.41
CA VAL A 158 -2.78 -0.91 -13.87
C VAL A 158 -2.35 -1.97 -12.87
N ILE A 159 -2.09 -3.17 -13.35
CA ILE A 159 -1.58 -4.27 -12.54
C ILE A 159 -0.07 -4.29 -12.70
N LEU A 160 0.65 -3.85 -11.67
CA LEU A 160 2.11 -3.89 -11.63
C LEU A 160 2.57 -5.11 -10.85
N GLY A 161 3.66 -5.71 -11.26
CA GLY A 161 4.19 -6.87 -10.58
C GLY A 161 5.71 -6.91 -10.55
N LYS A 162 6.23 -7.58 -9.52
CA LYS A 162 7.65 -7.79 -9.35
C LYS A 162 7.91 -9.20 -8.81
N LYS A 163 8.81 -9.92 -9.48
CA LYS A 163 9.35 -11.17 -8.95
C LYS A 163 10.35 -10.87 -7.85
N ILE A 164 10.12 -11.41 -6.66
CA ILE A 164 11.01 -11.28 -5.51
C ILE A 164 11.96 -12.48 -5.45
N VAL A 165 11.43 -13.66 -5.77
CA VAL A 165 12.17 -14.93 -5.81
C VAL A 165 11.91 -15.57 -7.15
N ASP A 166 12.98 -16.05 -7.81
CA ASP A 166 12.91 -16.70 -9.12
C ASP A 166 12.31 -18.11 -9.04
#